data_cc03e4d4ce96c0e32b39b802e0ad7d06
#
_entry.id   cc03e4d4ce96c0e32b39b802e0ad7d06
#
_cell.length_a   1.000
_cell.length_b   1.000
_cell.length_c   1.000
_cell.angle_alpha   90.00
_cell.angle_beta   90.00
_cell.angle_gamma   90.00
#
_symmetry.space_group_name_H-M   'P 1'
#
loop_
_entity.id
_entity.type
_entity.pdbx_description
1 polymer ?
#
loop_
_entity_poly.entity_id
_entity_poly.type
_entity_poly.pdbx_seq_one_letter_code
_entity_poly.pdbx_strand_id
1 'polypeptide(L)'
;DKKLRKWIPEEHILIMKEAVEDHRASNKHVPRSIYGKIVAEADRIIDPDITLRRTVQYGLSNYPELDKEKQYIRFLAHLKEKYAEGGYLRLWIPQSANAVHLQELRQLIADEEELHKVFEKIYSQETETIQNLENIPIFVRNKKNNSI
;
A
#
# COMPACT_ATOMS: atom_id res chain seq x y z
N ASP A 1 -24.86 7.03 10.34
CA ASP A 1 -25.67 5.80 10.53
C ASP A 1 -27.18 6.05 10.65
N LYS A 2 -27.66 7.26 11.06
CA LYS A 2 -29.10 7.59 11.14
C LYS A 2 -29.88 7.31 9.83
N LYS A 3 -29.22 7.48 8.67
CA LYS A 3 -29.84 7.20 7.36
C LYS A 3 -29.97 5.69 7.12
N LEU A 4 -28.98 4.90 7.54
CA LEU A 4 -28.97 3.45 7.37
C LEU A 4 -30.06 2.76 8.20
N ARG A 5 -30.33 3.24 9.42
CA ARG A 5 -31.35 2.69 10.32
C ARG A 5 -32.77 2.69 9.77
N LYS A 6 -33.03 3.46 8.70
CA LYS A 6 -34.32 3.42 8.00
C LYS A 6 -34.50 2.17 7.13
N TRP A 7 -33.39 1.50 6.78
CA TRP A 7 -33.39 0.45 5.75
C TRP A 7 -32.74 -0.85 6.23
N ILE A 8 -31.90 -0.76 7.27
CA ILE A 8 -31.04 -1.86 7.72
C ILE A 8 -31.28 -2.09 9.22
N PRO A 9 -31.51 -3.35 9.65
CA PRO A 9 -31.63 -3.73 11.05
C PRO A 9 -30.40 -3.30 11.86
N GLU A 10 -30.60 -2.94 13.13
CA GLU A 10 -29.52 -2.46 14.02
C GLU A 10 -28.39 -3.49 14.17
N GLU A 11 -28.70 -4.78 14.18
CA GLU A 11 -27.72 -5.86 14.23
C GLU A 11 -26.75 -5.85 13.03
N HIS A 12 -27.25 -5.57 11.82
CA HIS A 12 -26.43 -5.45 10.64
C HIS A 12 -25.58 -4.17 10.66
N ILE A 13 -26.13 -3.07 11.19
CA ILE A 13 -25.38 -1.83 11.38
C ILE A 13 -24.21 -2.04 12.34
N LEU A 14 -24.42 -2.81 13.40
CA LEU A 14 -23.36 -3.17 14.35
C LEU A 14 -22.25 -3.99 13.67
N ILE A 15 -22.60 -5.01 12.91
CA ILE A 15 -21.64 -5.83 12.13
C ILE A 15 -20.83 -4.95 11.17
N MET A 16 -21.48 -4.06 10.43
CA MET A 16 -20.81 -3.13 9.50
C MET A 16 -19.83 -2.21 10.24
N LYS A 17 -20.25 -1.66 11.38
CA LYS A 17 -19.40 -0.81 12.23
C LYS A 17 -18.16 -1.56 12.71
N GLU A 18 -18.34 -2.76 13.23
CA GLU A 18 -17.25 -3.61 13.70
C GLU A 18 -16.29 -3.97 12.56
N ALA A 19 -16.80 -4.31 11.37
CA ALA A 19 -15.98 -4.58 10.21
C ALA A 19 -15.13 -3.37 9.80
N VAL A 20 -15.71 -2.16 9.85
CA VAL A 20 -14.98 -0.91 9.57
C VAL A 20 -13.94 -0.60 10.66
N GLU A 21 -14.23 -0.87 11.93
CA GLU A 21 -13.25 -0.70 13.02
C GLU A 21 -12.07 -1.67 12.89
N ASP A 22 -12.35 -2.91 12.47
CA ASP A 22 -11.38 -4.02 12.43
C ASP A 22 -10.46 -4.02 11.20
N HIS A 23 -10.79 -3.26 10.12
CA HIS A 23 -10.10 -3.39 8.83
C HIS A 23 -8.64 -2.92 8.83
N ARG A 24 -8.23 -2.05 9.74
CA ARG A 24 -6.90 -1.43 9.71
C ARG A 24 -5.78 -2.45 9.86
N ALA A 25 -4.77 -2.37 8.97
CA ALA A 25 -3.60 -3.25 9.01
C ALA A 25 -2.77 -3.13 10.31
N SER A 26 -2.83 -1.97 10.97
CA SER A 26 -2.15 -1.70 12.24
C SER A 26 -2.87 -2.29 13.46
N ASN A 27 -4.09 -2.82 13.31
CA ASN A 27 -4.79 -3.48 14.41
C ASN A 27 -4.06 -4.77 14.77
N LYS A 28 -3.80 -4.95 16.07
CA LYS A 28 -3.11 -6.15 16.59
C LYS A 28 -4.04 -7.33 16.85
N HIS A 29 -5.35 -7.09 16.93
CA HIS A 29 -6.35 -8.13 17.19
C HIS A 29 -6.90 -8.71 15.89
N VAL A 30 -7.37 -9.95 15.99
CA VAL A 30 -8.10 -10.62 14.91
C VAL A 30 -9.44 -9.90 14.69
N PRO A 31 -9.87 -9.64 13.44
CA PRO A 31 -11.21 -9.11 13.19
C PRO A 31 -12.29 -9.98 13.82
N ARG A 32 -13.25 -9.34 14.48
CA ARG A 32 -14.31 -9.98 15.29
C ARG A 32 -15.25 -10.87 14.48
N SER A 33 -15.37 -10.61 13.18
CA SER A 33 -16.30 -11.32 12.31
C SER A 33 -15.66 -11.67 10.96
N ILE A 34 -16.29 -12.59 10.22
CA ILE A 34 -15.93 -12.88 8.84
C ILE A 34 -16.02 -11.62 7.96
N TYR A 35 -16.98 -10.75 8.22
CA TYR A 35 -17.13 -9.48 7.49
C TYR A 35 -15.94 -8.55 7.74
N GLY A 36 -15.47 -8.46 8.99
CA GLY A 36 -14.24 -7.72 9.32
C GLY A 36 -13.02 -8.27 8.60
N LYS A 37 -12.89 -9.61 8.50
CA LYS A 37 -11.81 -10.27 7.74
C LYS A 37 -11.88 -9.94 6.25
N ILE A 38 -13.07 -10.01 5.65
CA ILE A 38 -13.29 -9.69 4.22
C ILE A 38 -12.96 -8.22 3.95
N VAL A 39 -13.47 -7.29 4.76
CA VAL A 39 -13.21 -5.86 4.58
C VAL A 39 -11.72 -5.54 4.75
N ALA A 40 -11.07 -6.13 5.77
CA ALA A 40 -9.65 -5.99 5.99
C ALA A 40 -8.82 -6.51 4.81
N GLU A 41 -9.22 -7.63 4.21
CA GLU A 41 -8.55 -8.23 3.06
C GLU A 41 -8.76 -7.42 1.78
N ALA A 42 -10.00 -6.91 1.56
CA ALA A 42 -10.34 -6.11 0.39
C ALA A 42 -9.66 -4.72 0.40
N ASP A 43 -9.39 -4.16 1.57
CA ASP A 43 -8.66 -2.89 1.72
C ASP A 43 -7.16 -3.02 1.41
N ARG A 44 -6.63 -4.23 1.34
CA ARG A 44 -5.21 -4.51 1.11
C ARG A 44 -4.97 -4.89 -0.34
N ILE A 45 -4.31 -4.02 -1.08
CA ILE A 45 -3.77 -4.37 -2.38
C ILE A 45 -2.31 -4.75 -2.16
N ILE A 46 -2.01 -6.05 -2.24
CA ILE A 46 -0.66 -6.60 -2.11
C ILE A 46 -0.27 -7.16 -3.48
N ASP A 47 -0.02 -6.25 -4.41
CA ASP A 47 0.67 -6.56 -5.65
C ASP A 47 2.13 -6.15 -5.46
N PRO A 48 3.13 -7.04 -5.67
CA PRO A 48 4.54 -6.72 -5.45
C PRO A 48 4.99 -5.49 -6.22
N ASP A 49 4.72 -5.40 -7.52
CA ASP A 49 5.16 -4.27 -8.36
C ASP A 49 4.54 -2.95 -7.90
N ILE A 50 3.23 -2.95 -7.63
CA ILE A 50 2.52 -1.77 -7.15
C ILE A 50 3.04 -1.36 -5.77
N THR A 51 3.26 -2.32 -4.87
CA THR A 51 3.73 -2.08 -3.51
C THR A 51 5.13 -1.46 -3.50
N LEU A 52 6.05 -2.04 -4.26
CA LEU A 52 7.43 -1.55 -4.37
C LEU A 52 7.46 -0.15 -4.98
N ARG A 53 6.76 0.05 -6.10
CA ARG A 53 6.68 1.34 -6.79
C ARG A 53 6.10 2.44 -5.89
N ARG A 54 4.98 2.18 -5.23
CA ARG A 54 4.38 3.14 -4.27
C ARG A 54 5.31 3.47 -3.11
N THR A 55 6.11 2.52 -2.65
CA THR A 55 7.08 2.75 -1.57
C THR A 55 8.21 3.67 -2.01
N VAL A 56 8.69 3.52 -3.25
CA VAL A 56 9.67 4.44 -3.87
C VAL A 56 9.05 5.82 -4.08
N GLN A 57 7.88 5.91 -4.71
CA GLN A 57 7.17 7.17 -4.95
C GLN A 57 6.91 7.95 -3.67
N TYR A 58 6.51 7.24 -2.61
CA TYR A 58 6.32 7.86 -1.30
C TYR A 58 7.62 8.46 -0.76
N GLY A 59 8.75 7.76 -0.93
CA GLY A 59 10.05 8.27 -0.54
C GLY A 59 10.44 9.53 -1.30
N LEU A 60 10.35 9.50 -2.63
CA LEU A 60 10.69 10.64 -3.48
C LEU A 60 9.81 11.86 -3.18
N SER A 61 8.52 11.65 -2.88
CA SER A 61 7.57 12.74 -2.61
C SER A 61 7.69 13.34 -1.20
N ASN A 62 7.99 12.51 -0.18
CA ASN A 62 7.93 12.95 1.21
C ASN A 62 9.31 13.21 1.82
N TYR A 63 10.38 12.75 1.17
CA TYR A 63 11.77 12.90 1.59
C TYR A 63 12.66 13.22 0.39
N PRO A 64 12.36 14.30 -0.35
CA PRO A 64 13.09 14.66 -1.59
C PRO A 64 14.54 15.02 -1.33
N GLU A 65 14.89 15.34 -0.09
CA GLU A 65 16.26 15.70 0.34
C GLU A 65 17.18 14.47 0.48
N LEU A 66 16.62 13.26 0.52
CA LEU A 66 17.41 12.05 0.67
C LEU A 66 18.07 11.66 -0.67
N ASP A 67 19.35 11.34 -0.60
CA ASP A 67 20.07 10.70 -1.71
C ASP A 67 19.54 9.27 -1.97
N LYS A 68 19.91 8.70 -3.10
CA LYS A 68 19.42 7.37 -3.53
C LYS A 68 19.72 6.28 -2.51
N GLU A 69 20.89 6.29 -1.89
CA GLU A 69 21.26 5.29 -0.89
C GLU A 69 20.35 5.37 0.36
N LYS A 70 20.10 6.57 0.86
CA LYS A 70 19.19 6.77 2.00
C LYS A 70 17.73 6.45 1.62
N GLN A 71 17.32 6.72 0.38
CA GLN A 71 16.01 6.29 -0.13
C GLN A 71 15.90 4.75 -0.13
N TYR A 72 16.97 4.03 -0.52
CA TYR A 72 17.00 2.58 -0.45
C TYR A 72 16.91 2.05 1.00
N ILE A 73 17.70 2.61 1.91
CA ILE A 73 17.66 2.23 3.34
C ILE A 73 16.24 2.39 3.91
N ARG A 74 15.58 3.52 3.61
CA ARG A 74 14.20 3.79 4.04
C ARG A 74 13.22 2.79 3.39
N PHE A 75 13.36 2.54 2.10
CA PHE A 75 12.55 1.60 1.34
C PHE A 75 12.63 0.19 1.96
N LEU A 76 13.84 -0.31 2.17
CA LEU A 76 14.10 -1.62 2.75
C LEU A 76 13.55 -1.73 4.18
N ALA A 77 13.78 -0.70 5.01
CA ALA A 77 13.26 -0.67 6.37
C ALA A 77 11.73 -0.75 6.40
N HIS A 78 11.03 0.03 5.56
CA HIS A 78 9.57 -0.01 5.46
C HIS A 78 9.04 -1.37 5.01
N LEU A 79 9.66 -1.97 4.00
CA LEU A 79 9.25 -3.28 3.51
C LEU A 79 9.47 -4.37 4.58
N LYS A 80 10.59 -4.35 5.27
CA LYS A 80 10.88 -5.31 6.37
C LYS A 80 9.90 -5.15 7.52
N GLU A 81 9.63 -3.93 7.95
CA GLU A 81 8.72 -3.65 9.06
C GLU A 81 7.29 -4.12 8.78
N LYS A 82 6.82 -3.93 7.55
CA LYS A 82 5.42 -4.15 7.20
C LYS A 82 5.16 -5.53 6.60
N TYR A 83 5.96 -5.95 5.63
CA TYR A 83 5.64 -7.10 4.77
C TYR A 83 6.49 -8.33 4.99
N ALA A 84 7.72 -8.21 5.52
CA ALA A 84 8.61 -9.35 5.73
C ALA A 84 8.00 -10.40 6.66
N GLU A 85 8.65 -11.55 6.74
CA GLU A 85 8.30 -12.57 7.74
C GLU A 85 8.41 -11.96 9.14
N GLY A 86 7.32 -12.03 9.91
CA GLY A 86 7.24 -11.32 11.20
C GLY A 86 6.86 -9.84 11.12
N GLY A 87 6.73 -9.23 9.95
CA GLY A 87 6.20 -7.87 9.77
C GLY A 87 4.77 -7.72 10.33
N TYR A 88 4.33 -6.47 10.52
CA TYR A 88 3.03 -6.25 11.19
C TYR A 88 1.80 -6.54 10.33
N LEU A 89 1.95 -6.64 8.99
CA LEU A 89 0.84 -6.95 8.10
C LEU A 89 0.32 -8.36 8.36
N ARG A 90 -0.97 -8.47 8.62
CA ARG A 90 -1.67 -9.75 8.80
C ARG A 90 -2.73 -9.91 7.71
N LEU A 91 -2.80 -11.11 7.14
CA LEU A 91 -3.90 -11.55 6.28
C LEU A 91 -4.78 -12.54 7.04
N TRP A 92 -6.07 -12.50 6.74
CA TRP A 92 -7.08 -13.27 7.48
C TRP A 92 -7.77 -14.33 6.63
N ILE A 93 -7.51 -14.31 5.30
CA ILE A 93 -8.05 -15.27 4.33
C ILE A 93 -6.87 -15.96 3.63
N PRO A 94 -6.48 -17.17 4.09
CA PRO A 94 -5.25 -17.83 3.61
C PRO A 94 -5.24 -18.17 2.11
N GLN A 95 -6.41 -18.28 1.47
CA GLN A 95 -6.56 -18.61 0.05
C GLN A 95 -6.78 -17.35 -0.82
N SER A 96 -6.62 -16.16 -0.27
CA SER A 96 -6.77 -14.93 -1.05
C SER A 96 -5.62 -14.73 -2.03
N ALA A 97 -5.86 -13.99 -3.10
CA ALA A 97 -4.80 -13.53 -4.00
C ALA A 97 -3.72 -12.73 -3.26
N ASN A 98 -4.13 -11.93 -2.25
CA ASN A 98 -3.21 -11.20 -1.39
C ASN A 98 -2.24 -12.13 -0.64
N ALA A 99 -2.66 -13.34 -0.26
CA ALA A 99 -1.78 -14.30 0.43
C ALA A 99 -0.66 -14.80 -0.50
N VAL A 100 -0.98 -15.07 -1.76
CA VAL A 100 0.00 -15.45 -2.78
C VAL A 100 0.99 -14.31 -3.02
N HIS A 101 0.49 -13.12 -3.32
CA HIS A 101 1.32 -11.93 -3.58
C HIS A 101 2.17 -11.53 -2.36
N LEU A 102 1.66 -11.70 -1.14
CA LEU A 102 2.46 -11.44 0.06
C LEU A 102 3.63 -12.43 0.17
N GLN A 103 3.41 -13.69 -0.22
CA GLN A 103 4.49 -14.68 -0.23
C GLN A 103 5.57 -14.35 -1.26
N GLU A 104 5.17 -13.93 -2.46
CA GLU A 104 6.10 -13.47 -3.50
C GLU A 104 6.90 -12.25 -3.03
N LEU A 105 6.23 -11.27 -2.43
CA LEU A 105 6.88 -10.08 -1.87
C LEU A 105 7.87 -10.42 -0.75
N ARG A 106 7.54 -11.39 0.12
CA ARG A 106 8.41 -11.88 1.18
C ARG A 106 9.67 -12.55 0.64
N GLN A 107 9.53 -13.36 -0.39
CA GLN A 107 10.67 -14.00 -1.05
C GLN A 107 11.62 -12.94 -1.62
N LEU A 108 11.07 -11.91 -2.27
CA LEU A 108 11.86 -10.81 -2.80
C LEU A 108 12.53 -9.98 -1.68
N ILE A 109 11.85 -9.71 -0.58
CA ILE A 109 12.43 -8.98 0.57
C ILE A 109 13.56 -9.78 1.23
N ALA A 110 13.50 -11.12 1.19
CA ALA A 110 14.54 -11.98 1.73
C ALA A 110 15.79 -12.04 0.82
N ASP A 111 15.64 -11.79 -0.47
CA ASP A 111 16.73 -11.66 -1.44
C ASP A 111 17.12 -10.18 -1.60
N GLU A 112 17.98 -9.69 -0.71
CA GLU A 112 18.37 -8.27 -0.70
C GLU A 112 19.10 -7.83 -1.98
N GLU A 113 19.81 -8.73 -2.65
CA GLU A 113 20.50 -8.41 -3.91
C GLU A 113 19.50 -8.17 -5.04
N GLU A 114 18.52 -9.05 -5.19
CA GLU A 114 17.48 -8.90 -6.19
C GLU A 114 16.55 -7.72 -5.86
N LEU A 115 16.20 -7.54 -4.60
CA LEU A 115 15.40 -6.39 -4.15
C LEU A 115 16.08 -5.05 -4.46
N HIS A 116 17.43 -5.00 -4.30
CA HIS A 116 18.19 -3.80 -4.64
C HIS A 116 18.15 -3.50 -6.15
N LYS A 117 18.29 -4.51 -7.00
CA LYS A 117 18.17 -4.34 -8.46
C LYS A 117 16.78 -3.83 -8.86
N VAL A 118 15.74 -4.38 -8.24
CA VAL A 118 14.37 -3.93 -8.47
C VAL A 118 14.18 -2.47 -8.01
N PHE A 119 14.70 -2.10 -6.83
CA PHE A 119 14.69 -0.73 -6.37
C PHE A 119 15.38 0.21 -7.35
N GLU A 120 16.58 -0.10 -7.80
CA GLU A 120 17.35 0.71 -8.76
C GLU A 120 16.54 1.00 -10.03
N LYS A 121 15.91 -0.04 -10.58
CA LYS A 121 15.07 0.07 -11.77
C LYS A 121 13.88 1.00 -11.55
N ILE A 122 13.14 0.78 -10.45
CA ILE A 122 11.96 1.60 -10.14
C ILE A 122 12.38 3.04 -9.84
N TYR A 123 13.44 3.24 -9.05
CA TYR A 123 13.93 4.56 -8.69
C TYR A 123 14.31 5.39 -9.93
N SER A 124 15.02 4.79 -10.89
CA SER A 124 15.38 5.44 -12.16
C SER A 124 14.14 5.84 -12.96
N GLN A 125 13.17 4.94 -13.09
CA GLN A 125 11.91 5.21 -13.81
C GLN A 125 11.10 6.35 -13.18
N GLU A 126 11.00 6.36 -11.86
CA GLU A 126 10.23 7.39 -11.15
C GLU A 126 10.92 8.76 -11.19
N THR A 127 12.25 8.80 -11.07
CA THR A 127 13.01 10.05 -11.17
C THR A 127 12.98 10.63 -12.59
N GLU A 128 13.08 9.81 -13.64
CA GLU A 128 12.89 10.26 -15.02
C GLU A 128 11.49 10.81 -15.26
N THR A 129 10.47 10.15 -14.69
CA THR A 129 9.08 10.61 -14.78
C THR A 129 8.90 11.98 -14.15
N ILE A 130 9.47 12.21 -12.96
CA ILE A 130 9.43 13.50 -12.25
C ILE A 130 10.12 14.59 -13.08
N GLN A 131 11.33 14.32 -13.58
CA GLN A 131 12.08 15.27 -14.41
C GLN A 131 11.33 15.64 -15.69
N ASN A 132 10.72 14.66 -16.35
CA ASN A 132 9.91 14.90 -17.55
C ASN A 132 8.68 15.76 -17.25
N LEU A 133 8.04 15.56 -16.10
CA LEU A 133 6.89 16.39 -15.67
C LEU A 133 7.31 17.83 -15.32
N GLU A 134 8.48 18.02 -14.75
CA GLU A 134 9.03 19.35 -14.43
C GLU A 134 9.40 20.13 -15.70
N ASN A 135 9.87 19.43 -16.73
CA ASN A 135 10.23 20.03 -18.02
C ASN A 135 9.02 20.36 -18.90
N ILE A 136 7.79 20.00 -18.52
CA ILE A 136 6.56 20.38 -19.25
C ILE A 136 6.28 21.88 -18.98
N PRO A 137 6.20 22.73 -20.05
CA PRO A 137 5.88 24.14 -19.86
C PRO A 137 4.60 24.36 -19.05
N ILE A 138 4.61 25.30 -18.13
CA ILE A 138 3.51 25.62 -17.20
C ILE A 138 2.17 25.80 -17.91
N PHE A 139 2.19 26.29 -19.16
CA PHE A 139 1.01 26.50 -19.99
C PHE A 139 0.24 25.18 -20.33
N VAL A 140 0.93 24.05 -20.36
CA VAL A 140 0.31 22.73 -20.66
C VAL A 140 -0.17 22.06 -19.36
N ARG A 141 0.47 22.32 -18.22
CA ARG A 141 0.07 21.77 -16.90
C ARG A 141 -1.34 22.22 -16.48
N ASN A 142 -1.72 23.46 -16.76
CA ASN A 142 -3.00 24.03 -16.31
C ASN A 142 -4.21 23.57 -17.16
N LYS A 143 -4.02 23.00 -18.37
CA LYS A 143 -5.12 22.52 -19.20
C LYS A 143 -5.71 21.18 -18.74
N LYS A 144 -4.97 20.36 -18.00
CA LYS A 144 -5.48 19.06 -17.51
C LYS A 144 -6.36 19.15 -16.26
N ASN A 145 -6.29 20.27 -15.51
CA ASN A 145 -7.08 20.45 -14.29
C ASN A 145 -8.44 21.14 -14.53
N ASN A 146 -8.75 21.57 -15.75
CA ASN A 146 -10.01 22.24 -16.08
C ASN A 146 -10.96 21.39 -16.94
N SER A 147 -10.77 20.08 -16.97
CA SER A 147 -11.66 19.15 -17.68
C SER A 147 -12.21 18.13 -16.69
N ILE A 148 -13.11 18.59 -15.82
CA ILE A 148 -14.12 17.80 -15.10
C ILE A 148 -15.42 18.59 -15.15
#